data_83343766cbbb1cae452ade375efcd963
#
_entry.id   83343766cbbb1cae452ade375efcd963
#
_cell.length_a   1.000
_cell.length_b   1.000
_cell.length_c   1.000
_cell.angle_alpha   90.00
_cell.angle_beta   90.00
_cell.angle_gamma   90.00
#
_symmetry.space_group_name_H-M   'P 1'
#
loop_
_entity.id
_entity.type
_entity.pdbx_description
1 polymer ?
#
loop_
_entity_poly.entity_id
_entity_poly.type
_entity_poly.pdbx_seq_one_letter_code
_entity_poly.pdbx_strand_id
1 'polypeptide(L)'
;MKLYAKLLYTILNYLNLFVRVSSISCSNSFKLYSKSLSVRQKGVYILCVNNTSCFVANSGHSGTEIRGFVFRHNPSSYTPKIRSFPKVKVRFAPSPTGDLHVGNLRTFIYNYLFALKHDGTVILRVDDTDISREIPGSIDRIVGDFKWLGFKWSKGPGSSAADNDSYYQSNRQHAYKEVAELLLQTGKAYRCFCSKEDVERRRKNSEEDNSQITYDKTCSHVTSEGVEVALKSGRKYTVRLRSPPNEEDFIILRSDGTATYNFACAVDDHEFGITHVIRAVDHLDNTYKQIQVLQAIGTAIPAYKHCSLLRNLDLSKISKRDNDCLKLSKLRTMGFSKLPIINYLAFLGTRYADDPMCYDLKTLSQKIELDDLSFAPIAFNIDKLKWLNKRYLTTIGYKDFTAQLKEYIDNGYSGTLLFPKDDFMGIVETSPHFLKNGVHTLYDYVVMMESALGYKPPAFVAAGHCGYGGVFLDAESQRFLETFIEWAQQLISASDVGESIYKLARDMFNSDEFLAIGGKQHLPVVRYALTGTTTGPPISTLIDLWSMAAEKMLPGFVSLRERIVRMRDIDLRSPDPLSKMLFETEPKLSNIEY
;
A
#
# COMPACT_ATOMS: atom_id res chain seq x y z
N MET A 1 -9.53 -5.95 46.76
CA MET A 1 -10.28 -6.96 45.99
C MET A 1 -11.73 -6.55 45.71
N LYS A 2 -12.58 -6.22 46.70
CA LYS A 2 -13.99 -5.79 46.48
C LYS A 2 -14.11 -4.52 45.59
N LEU A 3 -13.16 -3.57 45.66
CA LEU A 3 -13.16 -2.35 44.86
C LEU A 3 -12.83 -2.62 43.38
N TYR A 4 -11.93 -3.55 43.14
CA TYR A 4 -11.52 -3.94 41.76
C TYR A 4 -12.60 -4.75 41.04
N ALA A 5 -13.27 -5.67 41.76
CA ALA A 5 -14.39 -6.39 41.21
C ALA A 5 -15.57 -5.43 40.89
N LYS A 6 -15.80 -4.42 41.73
CA LYS A 6 -16.80 -3.37 41.50
C LYS A 6 -16.45 -2.48 40.30
N LEU A 7 -15.17 -2.14 40.13
CA LEU A 7 -14.69 -1.36 38.99
C LEU A 7 -14.79 -2.16 37.67
N LEU A 8 -14.44 -3.45 37.70
CA LEU A 8 -14.59 -4.35 36.55
C LEU A 8 -16.06 -4.55 36.18
N TYR A 9 -16.94 -4.73 37.19
CA TYR A 9 -18.38 -4.86 37.02
C TYR A 9 -19.00 -3.56 36.47
N THR A 10 -18.51 -2.40 36.92
CA THR A 10 -18.98 -1.09 36.44
C THR A 10 -18.52 -0.85 34.99
N ILE A 11 -17.28 -1.22 34.64
CA ILE A 11 -16.76 -1.11 33.27
C ILE A 11 -17.49 -2.07 32.31
N LEU A 12 -17.80 -3.29 32.76
CA LEU A 12 -18.53 -4.28 31.96
C LEU A 12 -20.01 -3.91 31.78
N ASN A 13 -20.66 -3.30 32.79
CA ASN A 13 -22.00 -2.77 32.67
C ASN A 13 -22.09 -1.51 31.79
N TYR A 14 -21.08 -0.65 31.83
CA TYR A 14 -21.01 0.53 30.94
C TYR A 14 -20.83 0.16 29.46
N LEU A 15 -20.29 -1.04 29.21
CA LEU A 15 -20.07 -1.57 27.86
C LEU A 15 -21.26 -2.43 27.35
N ASN A 16 -22.37 -2.54 28.10
CA ASN A 16 -23.50 -3.42 27.76
C ASN A 16 -23.09 -4.88 27.44
N LEU A 17 -22.10 -5.40 28.16
CA LEU A 17 -21.54 -6.73 27.98
C LEU A 17 -21.97 -7.63 29.15
N PHE A 18 -22.88 -8.54 28.90
CA PHE A 18 -23.20 -9.63 29.85
C PHE A 18 -22.09 -10.69 29.77
N VAL A 19 -21.26 -10.77 30.82
CA VAL A 19 -20.25 -11.82 30.96
C VAL A 19 -20.65 -12.75 32.10
N ARG A 20 -20.87 -14.03 31.81
CA ARG A 20 -20.98 -15.07 32.85
C ARG A 20 -19.56 -15.45 33.29
N VAL A 21 -19.19 -15.04 34.49
CA VAL A 21 -17.93 -15.43 35.12
C VAL A 21 -18.20 -16.62 36.02
N SER A 22 -17.75 -17.81 35.63
CA SER A 22 -17.70 -18.96 36.52
C SER A 22 -16.32 -19.01 37.17
N SER A 23 -16.27 -18.74 38.48
CA SER A 23 -15.17 -18.93 39.45
C SER A 23 -13.74 -18.60 39.01
N ILE A 24 -13.27 -17.43 39.40
CA ILE A 24 -11.83 -17.08 39.41
C ILE A 24 -11.35 -17.03 40.86
N SER A 25 -10.47 -17.95 41.26
CA SER A 25 -9.71 -17.82 42.49
C SER A 25 -8.38 -17.09 42.17
N CYS A 26 -8.17 -15.95 42.82
CA CYS A 26 -7.00 -15.11 42.57
C CYS A 26 -6.16 -14.97 43.85
N SER A 27 -4.86 -15.30 43.75
CA SER A 27 -3.88 -14.97 44.77
C SER A 27 -2.92 -13.89 44.23
N ASN A 28 -2.92 -12.77 44.92
CA ASN A 28 -1.97 -11.64 45.02
C ASN A 28 -1.03 -11.21 43.86
N SER A 29 -1.16 -9.92 43.55
CA SER A 29 -0.22 -8.98 42.90
C SER A 29 -0.41 -8.76 41.39
N PHE A 30 -1.29 -7.81 41.03
CA PHE A 30 -1.40 -7.27 39.67
C PHE A 30 -1.29 -5.75 39.65
N LYS A 31 -0.40 -5.23 38.80
CA LYS A 31 -0.43 -3.82 38.35
C LYS A 31 -1.04 -3.77 36.95
N LEU A 32 -2.23 -3.20 36.84
CA LEU A 32 -2.91 -2.91 35.56
C LEU A 32 -2.52 -1.50 35.08
N TYR A 33 -1.97 -1.41 33.87
CA TYR A 33 -1.94 -0.15 33.14
C TYR A 33 -3.13 -0.08 32.21
N SER A 34 -4.13 0.73 32.53
CA SER A 34 -5.28 1.03 31.67
C SER A 34 -5.09 2.38 30.99
N LYS A 35 -5.02 2.40 29.66
CA LYS A 35 -5.43 3.56 28.86
C LYS A 35 -6.61 3.15 28.01
N SER A 36 -7.64 3.98 28.06
CA SER A 36 -8.98 3.91 27.48
C SER A 36 -9.14 3.12 26.19
N LEU A 37 -10.01 2.10 26.20
CA LEU A 37 -10.57 1.45 25.03
C LEU A 37 -12.00 1.99 24.77
N SER A 38 -12.24 2.57 23.62
CA SER A 38 -13.57 2.75 23.07
C SER A 38 -13.88 1.57 22.14
N VAL A 39 -14.88 0.77 22.50
CA VAL A 39 -15.29 -0.40 21.69
C VAL A 39 -16.64 -0.11 21.05
N ARG A 40 -16.67 -0.04 19.72
CA ARG A 40 -17.87 -0.34 18.92
C ARG A 40 -17.42 -1.20 17.74
N GLN A 41 -17.84 -2.44 17.76
CA GLN A 41 -17.97 -3.45 16.70
C GLN A 41 -17.20 -4.76 16.91
N LYS A 42 -17.81 -5.86 16.43
CA LYS A 42 -17.42 -7.27 16.54
C LYS A 42 -15.96 -7.52 16.14
N GLY A 43 -15.15 -8.06 17.02
CA GLY A 43 -13.76 -8.38 16.76
C GLY A 43 -13.17 -9.36 17.77
N VAL A 44 -12.09 -10.01 17.40
CA VAL A 44 -11.28 -10.86 18.28
C VAL A 44 -10.22 -9.99 18.95
N TYR A 45 -10.10 -10.07 20.26
CA TYR A 45 -9.13 -9.33 21.06
C TYR A 45 -8.15 -10.30 21.71
N ILE A 46 -6.87 -10.00 21.66
CA ILE A 46 -5.85 -10.66 22.47
C ILE A 46 -5.34 -9.64 23.47
N LEU A 47 -5.63 -9.86 24.75
CA LEU A 47 -5.11 -9.06 25.84
C LEU A 47 -3.94 -9.82 26.48
N CYS A 48 -2.74 -9.33 26.34
CA CYS A 48 -1.58 -9.83 27.07
C CYS A 48 -1.40 -9.03 28.34
N VAL A 49 -1.62 -9.68 29.49
CA VAL A 49 -1.42 -9.12 30.82
C VAL A 49 -0.19 -9.78 31.41
N ASN A 50 0.93 -9.11 31.38
CA ASN A 50 2.27 -9.60 31.74
C ASN A 50 2.81 -10.71 30.79
N ASN A 51 4.11 -10.96 30.83
CA ASN A 51 4.80 -11.93 29.98
C ASN A 51 4.36 -13.40 30.15
N THR A 52 3.27 -13.68 30.86
CA THR A 52 2.81 -15.02 31.24
C THR A 52 1.36 -15.32 30.97
N SER A 53 0.55 -14.34 30.53
CA SER A 53 -0.90 -14.56 30.34
C SER A 53 -1.42 -13.78 29.13
N CYS A 54 -2.02 -14.49 28.18
CA CYS A 54 -2.75 -13.90 27.05
C CYS A 54 -4.22 -14.29 27.10
N PHE A 55 -5.13 -13.35 26.88
CA PHE A 55 -6.57 -13.59 26.80
C PHE A 55 -7.05 -13.33 25.38
N VAL A 56 -7.81 -14.24 24.82
CA VAL A 56 -8.47 -14.09 23.53
C VAL A 56 -9.96 -13.86 23.77
N ALA A 57 -10.49 -12.74 23.33
CA ALA A 57 -11.91 -12.46 23.35
C ALA A 57 -12.47 -12.47 21.92
N ASN A 58 -13.49 -13.29 21.67
CA ASN A 58 -14.18 -13.36 20.38
C ASN A 58 -15.62 -12.88 20.54
N SER A 59 -16.04 -11.89 19.76
CA SER A 59 -17.42 -11.39 19.74
C SER A 59 -18.18 -12.00 18.57
N GLY A 60 -18.96 -13.05 18.83
CA GLY A 60 -19.90 -13.64 17.87
C GLY A 60 -21.33 -13.07 18.00
N HIS A 61 -22.23 -13.48 17.09
CA HIS A 61 -23.62 -12.99 17.00
C HIS A 61 -24.52 -13.27 18.25
N SER A 62 -24.07 -14.08 19.20
CA SER A 62 -24.88 -14.53 20.39
C SER A 62 -24.20 -14.32 21.73
N GLY A 63 -23.12 -13.57 21.83
CA GLY A 63 -22.42 -13.27 23.09
C GLY A 63 -20.89 -13.23 22.91
N THR A 64 -20.22 -12.55 23.84
CA THR A 64 -18.74 -12.50 23.89
C THR A 64 -18.24 -13.61 24.79
N GLU A 65 -17.54 -14.58 24.23
CA GLU A 65 -16.86 -15.64 24.96
C GLU A 65 -15.40 -15.22 25.20
N ILE A 66 -15.01 -15.05 26.45
CA ILE A 66 -13.61 -14.81 26.82
C ILE A 66 -13.01 -16.15 27.25
N ARG A 67 -12.14 -16.70 26.42
CA ARG A 67 -11.31 -17.86 26.79
C ARG A 67 -9.97 -17.35 27.29
N GLY A 68 -9.77 -17.40 28.60
CA GLY A 68 -8.50 -17.09 29.24
C GLY A 68 -7.61 -18.32 29.28
N PHE A 69 -6.42 -18.23 28.68
CA PHE A 69 -5.37 -19.21 28.85
C PHE A 69 -4.38 -18.68 29.88
N VAL A 70 -4.31 -19.31 31.06
CA VAL A 70 -3.32 -18.98 32.09
C VAL A 70 -2.16 -19.95 31.92
N PHE A 71 -1.05 -19.46 31.44
CA PHE A 71 0.20 -20.24 31.45
C PHE A 71 0.82 -20.13 32.85
N ARG A 72 0.77 -21.21 33.62
CA ARG A 72 1.51 -21.30 34.87
C ARG A 72 2.95 -21.71 34.59
N HIS A 73 3.88 -20.76 34.65
CA HIS A 73 5.28 -21.07 34.88
C HIS A 73 5.56 -21.08 36.38
N ASN A 74 6.20 -22.15 36.86
CA ASN A 74 6.62 -22.30 38.25
C ASN A 74 7.72 -21.29 38.55
N PRO A 75 7.58 -20.36 39.52
CA PRO A 75 8.50 -19.22 39.69
C PRO A 75 9.76 -19.52 40.51
N SER A 76 10.16 -20.77 40.70
CA SER A 76 11.17 -21.09 41.71
C SER A 76 12.64 -21.13 41.25
N SER A 77 13.01 -20.65 40.05
CA SER A 77 14.45 -20.62 39.68
C SER A 77 14.91 -19.59 38.65
N TYR A 78 14.17 -18.51 38.39
CA TYR A 78 14.65 -17.52 37.41
C TYR A 78 14.75 -16.12 38.02
N THR A 79 15.95 -15.78 38.51
CA THR A 79 16.36 -14.40 38.64
C THR A 79 16.72 -13.87 37.26
N PRO A 80 16.01 -12.87 36.71
CA PRO A 80 16.41 -12.28 35.47
C PRO A 80 17.71 -11.51 35.68
N LYS A 81 18.84 -12.03 35.20
CA LYS A 81 19.97 -11.17 34.87
C LYS A 81 19.43 -10.14 33.88
N ILE A 82 19.57 -8.85 34.20
CA ILE A 82 19.30 -7.73 33.29
C ILE A 82 20.21 -7.95 32.08
N ARG A 83 19.74 -8.74 31.10
CA ARG A 83 20.34 -8.76 29.77
C ARG A 83 19.87 -7.49 29.09
N SER A 84 20.81 -6.72 28.57
CA SER A 84 20.51 -5.67 27.59
C SER A 84 19.45 -6.22 26.63
N PHE A 85 18.32 -5.50 26.49
CA PHE A 85 17.27 -5.93 25.56
C PHE A 85 17.90 -6.22 24.21
N PRO A 86 17.64 -7.38 23.59
CA PRO A 86 18.23 -7.69 22.30
C PRO A 86 17.80 -6.59 21.32
N LYS A 87 18.74 -6.12 20.50
CA LYS A 87 18.48 -5.12 19.45
C LYS A 87 17.24 -5.55 18.67
N VAL A 88 16.31 -4.61 18.44
CA VAL A 88 15.06 -4.89 17.70
C VAL A 88 15.38 -5.54 16.37
N LYS A 89 14.73 -6.66 16.07
CA LYS A 89 14.83 -7.36 14.81
C LYS A 89 13.44 -7.74 14.32
N VAL A 90 13.09 -7.22 13.16
CA VAL A 90 11.81 -7.46 12.49
C VAL A 90 12.03 -8.15 11.17
N ARG A 91 10.96 -8.71 10.60
CA ARG A 91 10.98 -9.28 9.26
C ARG A 91 9.76 -8.87 8.46
N PHE A 92 9.96 -8.71 7.17
CA PHE A 92 8.91 -8.77 6.16
C PHE A 92 9.06 -10.05 5.37
N ALA A 93 7.98 -10.82 5.24
CA ALA A 93 8.03 -12.18 4.71
C ALA A 93 6.97 -12.39 3.63
N PRO A 94 7.16 -11.79 2.43
CA PRO A 94 6.21 -11.96 1.34
C PRO A 94 6.30 -13.37 0.73
N SER A 95 5.14 -13.92 0.32
CA SER A 95 5.10 -15.03 -0.61
C SER A 95 5.27 -14.53 -2.04
N PRO A 96 5.98 -15.25 -2.94
CA PRO A 96 6.26 -14.84 -4.32
C PRO A 96 5.06 -15.01 -5.25
N THR A 97 3.89 -14.45 -4.91
CA THR A 97 2.60 -14.67 -5.59
C THR A 97 2.15 -13.52 -6.49
N GLY A 98 3.05 -12.60 -6.82
CA GLY A 98 2.77 -11.47 -7.73
C GLY A 98 3.42 -10.16 -7.32
N ASP A 99 2.90 -9.07 -7.86
CA ASP A 99 3.40 -7.72 -7.62
C ASP A 99 3.09 -7.22 -6.21
N LEU A 100 3.87 -6.23 -5.77
CA LEU A 100 3.70 -5.63 -4.45
C LEU A 100 2.38 -4.82 -4.39
N HIS A 101 1.48 -5.27 -3.52
CA HIS A 101 0.22 -4.60 -3.24
C HIS A 101 0.40 -3.56 -2.11
N VAL A 102 -0.34 -2.44 -2.16
CA VAL A 102 -0.25 -1.38 -1.14
C VAL A 102 -0.50 -1.89 0.29
N GLY A 103 -1.30 -2.94 0.48
CA GLY A 103 -1.50 -3.58 1.79
C GLY A 103 -0.23 -4.24 2.33
N ASN A 104 0.49 -4.99 1.49
CA ASN A 104 1.76 -5.60 1.84
C ASN A 104 2.85 -4.55 2.02
N LEU A 105 2.88 -3.51 1.16
CA LEU A 105 3.78 -2.38 1.30
C LEU A 105 3.57 -1.65 2.63
N ARG A 106 2.32 -1.42 3.04
CA ARG A 106 1.99 -0.82 4.35
C ARG A 106 2.55 -1.63 5.51
N THR A 107 2.42 -2.95 5.45
CA THR A 107 2.98 -3.86 6.47
C THR A 107 4.52 -3.78 6.49
N PHE A 108 5.16 -3.70 5.32
CA PHE A 108 6.61 -3.49 5.24
C PHE A 108 7.02 -2.14 5.83
N ILE A 109 6.31 -1.06 5.51
CA ILE A 109 6.57 0.28 6.05
C ILE A 109 6.55 0.27 7.58
N TYR A 110 5.58 -0.38 8.22
CA TYR A 110 5.54 -0.48 9.68
C TYR A 110 6.72 -1.24 10.27
N ASN A 111 7.12 -2.37 9.66
CA ASN A 111 8.33 -3.09 10.06
C ASN A 111 9.56 -2.20 9.93
N TYR A 112 9.69 -1.50 8.81
CA TYR A 112 10.82 -0.63 8.52
C TYR A 112 10.93 0.55 9.49
N LEU A 113 9.82 1.28 9.67
CA LEU A 113 9.78 2.46 10.56
C LEU A 113 10.01 2.06 12.02
N PHE A 114 9.45 0.94 12.47
CA PHE A 114 9.68 0.43 13.82
C PHE A 114 11.15 0.05 14.03
N ALA A 115 11.75 -0.65 13.09
CA ALA A 115 13.18 -0.96 13.17
C ALA A 115 14.04 0.31 13.15
N LEU A 116 13.75 1.27 12.26
CA LEU A 116 14.46 2.53 12.16
C LEU A 116 14.40 3.34 13.47
N LYS A 117 13.22 3.39 14.11
CA LYS A 117 13.01 4.07 15.38
C LYS A 117 13.87 3.51 16.51
N HIS A 118 14.07 2.20 16.53
CA HIS A 118 14.78 1.48 17.59
C HIS A 118 16.20 1.07 17.19
N ASP A 119 16.77 1.67 16.16
CA ASP A 119 18.07 1.31 15.60
C ASP A 119 18.21 -0.21 15.38
N GLY A 120 17.12 -0.81 14.91
CA GLY A 120 16.94 -2.25 14.74
C GLY A 120 17.38 -2.75 13.36
N THR A 121 17.05 -4.01 13.10
CA THR A 121 17.39 -4.73 11.88
C THR A 121 16.10 -5.15 11.15
N VAL A 122 16.06 -4.96 9.85
CA VAL A 122 14.99 -5.46 8.97
C VAL A 122 15.52 -6.63 8.16
N ILE A 123 14.79 -7.74 8.16
CA ILE A 123 15.06 -8.93 7.34
C ILE A 123 13.96 -9.05 6.29
N LEU A 124 14.35 -9.23 5.04
CA LEU A 124 13.45 -9.67 3.97
C LEU A 124 13.58 -11.18 3.84
N ARG A 125 12.54 -11.94 4.18
CA ARG A 125 12.44 -13.39 4.02
C ARG A 125 11.42 -13.70 2.93
N VAL A 126 11.67 -14.74 2.15
CA VAL A 126 10.74 -15.21 1.12
C VAL A 126 10.04 -16.45 1.63
N ASP A 127 8.72 -16.37 1.83
CA ASP A 127 7.91 -17.49 2.30
C ASP A 127 7.34 -18.25 1.07
N ASP A 128 8.20 -19.06 0.44
CA ASP A 128 7.99 -19.83 -0.80
C ASP A 128 7.81 -21.34 -0.54
N THR A 129 7.23 -21.71 0.61
CA THR A 129 6.94 -23.11 0.96
C THR A 129 5.94 -23.80 0.02
N ASP A 130 5.20 -23.05 -0.78
CA ASP A 130 4.24 -23.54 -1.78
C ASP A 130 4.66 -23.07 -3.19
N ILE A 131 5.51 -23.86 -3.83
CA ILE A 131 6.07 -23.61 -5.15
C ILE A 131 4.97 -23.49 -6.22
N SER A 132 3.83 -24.18 -6.06
CA SER A 132 2.73 -24.14 -7.03
C SER A 132 2.09 -22.76 -7.20
N ARG A 133 2.30 -21.85 -6.26
CA ARG A 133 1.76 -20.49 -6.25
C ARG A 133 2.80 -19.43 -6.63
N GLU A 134 4.02 -19.84 -6.90
CA GLU A 134 5.10 -18.93 -7.25
C GLU A 134 4.91 -18.33 -8.65
N ILE A 135 5.10 -17.00 -8.75
CA ILE A 135 5.13 -16.28 -10.03
C ILE A 135 6.58 -15.87 -10.30
N PRO A 136 7.19 -16.35 -11.40
CA PRO A 136 8.58 -16.04 -11.73
C PRO A 136 8.88 -14.54 -11.71
N GLY A 137 10.03 -14.17 -11.13
CA GLY A 137 10.48 -12.79 -11.03
C GLY A 137 9.68 -11.92 -10.03
N SER A 138 8.74 -12.48 -9.26
CA SER A 138 7.95 -11.73 -8.28
C SER A 138 8.84 -11.09 -7.21
N ILE A 139 9.82 -11.81 -6.68
CA ILE A 139 10.72 -11.28 -5.65
C ILE A 139 11.61 -10.17 -6.21
N ASP A 140 12.10 -10.29 -7.43
CA ASP A 140 12.91 -9.24 -8.06
C ASP A 140 12.12 -7.95 -8.25
N ARG A 141 10.84 -8.06 -8.64
CA ARG A 141 9.94 -6.90 -8.72
C ARG A 141 9.71 -6.26 -7.35
N ILE A 142 9.45 -7.04 -6.30
CA ILE A 142 9.28 -6.55 -4.92
C ILE A 142 10.57 -5.85 -4.44
N VAL A 143 11.73 -6.44 -4.69
CA VAL A 143 13.05 -5.86 -4.37
C VAL A 143 13.26 -4.55 -5.14
N GLY A 144 12.92 -4.53 -6.43
CA GLY A 144 12.98 -3.34 -7.28
C GLY A 144 12.08 -2.21 -6.75
N ASP A 145 10.87 -2.55 -6.34
CA ASP A 145 9.90 -1.62 -5.76
C ASP A 145 10.40 -1.01 -4.45
N PHE A 146 10.99 -1.81 -3.55
CA PHE A 146 11.56 -1.30 -2.30
C PHE A 146 12.77 -0.40 -2.56
N LYS A 147 13.65 -0.77 -3.49
CA LYS A 147 14.79 0.05 -3.90
C LYS A 147 14.32 1.38 -4.51
N TRP A 148 13.30 1.33 -5.37
CA TRP A 148 12.70 2.54 -5.93
C TRP A 148 12.15 3.47 -4.84
N LEU A 149 11.46 2.94 -3.81
CA LEU A 149 10.98 3.73 -2.67
C LEU A 149 12.12 4.25 -1.76
N GLY A 150 13.36 3.82 -1.97
CA GLY A 150 14.52 4.24 -1.19
C GLY A 150 14.74 3.46 0.09
N PHE A 151 14.06 2.32 0.27
CA PHE A 151 14.27 1.46 1.44
C PHE A 151 15.58 0.67 1.35
N LYS A 152 16.19 0.46 2.52
CA LYS A 152 17.38 -0.37 2.68
C LYS A 152 17.12 -1.36 3.82
N TRP A 153 17.38 -2.63 3.60
CA TRP A 153 17.22 -3.67 4.61
C TRP A 153 18.54 -4.41 4.83
N SER A 154 18.63 -5.05 5.99
CA SER A 154 19.93 -5.53 6.47
C SER A 154 20.31 -6.89 5.89
N LYS A 155 19.32 -7.77 5.66
CA LYS A 155 19.52 -9.17 5.23
C LYS A 155 18.38 -9.64 4.34
N GLY A 156 18.68 -10.61 3.49
CA GLY A 156 17.75 -11.23 2.55
C GLY A 156 17.88 -10.70 1.13
N PRO A 157 17.05 -11.16 0.18
CA PRO A 157 17.16 -10.83 -1.24
C PRO A 157 17.33 -9.36 -1.51
N GLY A 158 18.29 -9.01 -2.36
CA GLY A 158 18.58 -7.63 -2.76
C GLY A 158 19.30 -6.76 -1.73
N SER A 159 19.63 -7.28 -0.54
CA SER A 159 20.51 -6.63 0.44
C SER A 159 22.00 -6.78 0.03
N SER A 160 22.88 -6.08 0.74
CA SER A 160 24.33 -6.22 0.57
C SER A 160 24.94 -7.41 1.32
N ALA A 161 24.11 -8.25 1.98
CA ALA A 161 24.58 -9.41 2.69
C ALA A 161 25.10 -10.48 1.71
N ALA A 162 26.18 -11.17 2.08
CA ALA A 162 26.85 -12.16 1.22
C ALA A 162 26.00 -13.41 0.95
N ASP A 163 25.13 -13.80 1.92
CA ASP A 163 24.26 -14.95 1.81
C ASP A 163 22.80 -14.51 1.79
N ASN A 164 22.23 -14.41 0.59
CA ASN A 164 20.82 -14.07 0.39
C ASN A 164 19.95 -15.33 0.22
N ASP A 165 20.52 -16.47 -0.13
CA ASP A 165 19.78 -17.70 -0.45
C ASP A 165 19.21 -18.36 0.82
N SER A 166 19.86 -18.20 1.96
CA SER A 166 19.37 -18.70 3.25
C SER A 166 18.08 -18.02 3.74
N TYR A 167 17.60 -16.97 3.03
CA TYR A 167 16.35 -16.28 3.35
C TYR A 167 15.15 -16.71 2.50
N TYR A 168 15.31 -17.74 1.65
CA TYR A 168 14.22 -18.45 0.97
C TYR A 168 13.84 -19.69 1.76
N GLN A 169 12.56 -19.87 2.10
CA GLN A 169 12.10 -21.04 2.88
C GLN A 169 12.30 -22.36 2.13
N SER A 170 12.18 -22.34 0.81
CA SER A 170 12.48 -23.51 -0.04
C SER A 170 13.88 -24.06 0.18
N ASN A 171 14.88 -23.20 0.41
CA ASN A 171 16.28 -23.58 0.63
C ASN A 171 16.56 -24.07 2.06
N ARG A 172 15.59 -23.97 2.98
CA ARG A 172 15.76 -24.24 4.42
C ARG A 172 15.13 -25.54 4.88
N GLN A 173 14.69 -26.39 3.97
CA GLN A 173 14.02 -27.66 4.30
C GLN A 173 14.83 -28.55 5.23
N HIS A 174 16.18 -28.50 5.17
CA HIS A 174 17.06 -29.22 6.08
C HIS A 174 16.89 -28.77 7.54
N ALA A 175 16.95 -27.46 7.78
CA ALA A 175 16.76 -26.88 9.12
C ALA A 175 15.39 -27.27 9.72
N TYR A 176 14.33 -27.24 8.89
CA TYR A 176 13.00 -27.64 9.36
C TYR A 176 12.95 -29.13 9.74
N LYS A 177 13.62 -30.01 8.99
CA LYS A 177 13.67 -31.43 9.30
C LYS A 177 14.45 -31.68 10.60
N GLU A 178 15.57 -31.00 10.83
CA GLU A 178 16.34 -31.10 12.06
C GLU A 178 15.52 -30.70 13.29
N VAL A 179 14.82 -29.57 13.22
CA VAL A 179 13.93 -29.12 14.32
C VAL A 179 12.78 -30.11 14.53
N ALA A 180 12.17 -30.61 13.46
CA ALA A 180 11.10 -31.60 13.57
C ALA A 180 11.59 -32.91 14.21
N GLU A 181 12.79 -33.38 13.88
CA GLU A 181 13.39 -34.58 14.49
C GLU A 181 13.69 -34.32 15.98
N LEU A 182 14.20 -33.17 16.36
CA LEU A 182 14.35 -32.76 17.76
C LEU A 182 13.02 -32.84 18.52
N LEU A 183 11.93 -32.35 17.90
CA LEU A 183 10.60 -32.38 18.50
C LEU A 183 10.06 -33.82 18.62
N LEU A 184 10.38 -34.71 17.69
CA LEU A 184 10.05 -36.12 17.77
C LEU A 184 10.83 -36.82 18.92
N GLN A 185 12.14 -36.59 19.03
CA GLN A 185 13.00 -37.15 20.08
C GLN A 185 12.61 -36.68 21.48
N THR A 186 12.18 -35.39 21.62
CA THR A 186 11.72 -34.83 22.88
C THR A 186 10.25 -35.14 23.20
N GLY A 187 9.57 -35.92 22.35
CA GLY A 187 8.17 -36.28 22.53
C GLY A 187 7.19 -35.13 22.37
N LYS A 188 7.64 -33.96 21.83
CA LYS A 188 6.78 -32.80 21.55
C LYS A 188 6.05 -32.92 20.20
N ALA A 189 6.46 -33.85 19.36
CA ALA A 189 5.80 -34.20 18.11
C ALA A 189 5.72 -35.75 17.98
N TYR A 190 4.94 -36.21 17.00
CA TYR A 190 4.80 -37.64 16.70
C TYR A 190 4.51 -37.87 15.21
N ARG A 191 4.78 -39.10 14.74
CA ARG A 191 4.49 -39.54 13.37
C ARG A 191 3.02 -39.94 13.25
N CYS A 192 2.31 -39.37 12.32
CA CYS A 192 0.89 -39.67 12.05
C CYS A 192 0.78 -40.41 10.70
N PHE A 193 0.24 -41.61 10.74
CA PHE A 193 0.08 -42.51 9.59
C PHE A 193 -1.33 -42.51 8.98
N CYS A 194 -2.22 -41.61 9.43
CA CYS A 194 -3.58 -41.47 8.90
C CYS A 194 -3.54 -40.93 7.46
N SER A 195 -4.36 -41.54 6.58
CA SER A 195 -4.64 -40.96 5.25
C SER A 195 -5.52 -39.72 5.37
N LYS A 196 -5.61 -38.92 4.29
CA LYS A 196 -6.53 -37.78 4.25
C LYS A 196 -7.98 -38.23 4.40
N GLU A 197 -8.34 -39.33 3.76
CA GLU A 197 -9.66 -39.92 3.76
C GLU A 197 -10.05 -40.42 5.16
N ASP A 198 -9.09 -41.01 5.91
CA ASP A 198 -9.33 -41.41 7.29
C ASP A 198 -9.60 -40.22 8.21
N VAL A 199 -8.84 -39.16 8.07
CA VAL A 199 -9.02 -37.95 8.87
C VAL A 199 -10.38 -37.31 8.51
N GLU A 200 -10.73 -37.24 7.24
CA GLU A 200 -11.99 -36.65 6.78
C GLU A 200 -13.21 -37.45 7.22
N ARG A 201 -13.13 -38.79 7.17
CA ARG A 201 -14.18 -39.68 7.67
C ARG A 201 -14.41 -39.50 9.17
N ARG A 202 -13.34 -39.42 9.96
CA ARG A 202 -13.44 -39.22 11.41
C ARG A 202 -13.96 -37.83 11.76
N ARG A 203 -13.58 -36.82 10.98
CA ARG A 203 -14.11 -35.45 11.13
C ARG A 203 -15.63 -35.43 10.93
N LYS A 204 -16.15 -36.06 9.88
CA LYS A 204 -17.60 -36.13 9.64
C LYS A 204 -18.35 -36.80 10.79
N ASN A 205 -17.80 -37.88 11.34
CA ASN A 205 -18.40 -38.55 12.48
C ASN A 205 -18.37 -37.68 13.76
N SER A 206 -17.36 -36.81 13.94
CA SER A 206 -17.27 -35.92 15.09
C SER A 206 -18.10 -34.64 14.93
N GLU A 207 -18.45 -34.23 13.71
CA GLU A 207 -19.40 -33.12 13.45
C GLU A 207 -20.82 -33.50 13.90
N GLU A 208 -21.20 -34.78 13.84
CA GLU A 208 -22.47 -35.29 14.38
C GLU A 208 -22.52 -35.17 15.90
N ASP A 209 -21.38 -35.18 16.60
CA ASP A 209 -21.24 -35.05 18.05
C ASP A 209 -20.99 -33.60 18.53
N ASN A 210 -21.18 -32.58 17.69
CA ASN A 210 -20.90 -31.16 17.99
C ASN A 210 -19.46 -30.88 18.45
N SER A 211 -18.50 -31.73 18.15
CA SER A 211 -17.09 -31.49 18.47
C SER A 211 -16.41 -30.68 17.36
N GLN A 212 -15.73 -29.58 17.72
CA GLN A 212 -14.97 -28.73 16.78
C GLN A 212 -13.57 -29.29 16.44
N ILE A 213 -13.23 -30.50 16.92
CA ILE A 213 -11.89 -31.09 16.75
C ILE A 213 -11.83 -31.83 15.43
N THR A 214 -10.99 -31.35 14.51
CA THR A 214 -10.81 -31.91 13.16
C THR A 214 -9.92 -33.15 13.13
N TYR A 215 -9.14 -33.41 14.18
CA TYR A 215 -8.28 -34.59 14.32
C TYR A 215 -8.29 -35.15 15.73
N ASP A 216 -8.63 -36.42 15.86
CA ASP A 216 -8.86 -37.17 17.11
C ASP A 216 -7.62 -37.63 17.86
N LYS A 217 -6.43 -37.22 17.44
CA LYS A 217 -5.12 -37.58 18.01
C LYS A 217 -4.81 -39.10 18.03
N THR A 218 -5.48 -39.90 17.21
CA THR A 218 -5.35 -41.38 17.18
C THR A 218 -3.89 -41.83 17.13
N CYS A 219 -3.04 -41.23 16.27
CA CYS A 219 -1.65 -41.64 16.16
C CYS A 219 -0.74 -41.14 17.30
N SER A 220 -1.25 -40.26 18.19
CA SER A 220 -0.45 -39.77 19.32
C SER A 220 -0.16 -40.83 20.38
N HIS A 221 -0.93 -41.92 20.37
CA HIS A 221 -0.84 -43.06 21.32
C HIS A 221 -0.20 -44.30 20.75
N VAL A 222 0.28 -44.27 19.49
CA VAL A 222 0.98 -45.39 18.88
C VAL A 222 2.31 -45.61 19.61
N THR A 223 2.56 -46.85 20.00
CA THR A 223 3.81 -47.26 20.69
C THR A 223 5.02 -47.16 19.76
N SER A 224 6.21 -47.12 20.34
CA SER A 224 7.46 -47.09 19.57
C SER A 224 7.59 -48.28 18.61
N GLU A 225 7.18 -49.47 19.07
CA GLU A 225 7.17 -50.70 18.24
C GLU A 225 6.17 -50.56 17.09
N GLY A 226 4.97 -49.99 17.34
CA GLY A 226 3.98 -49.74 16.30
C GLY A 226 4.47 -48.77 15.25
N VAL A 227 5.19 -47.71 15.67
CA VAL A 227 5.84 -46.76 14.75
C VAL A 227 6.90 -47.47 13.91
N GLU A 228 7.76 -48.31 14.50
CA GLU A 228 8.79 -49.03 13.76
C GLU A 228 8.20 -50.00 12.73
N VAL A 229 7.14 -50.74 13.09
CA VAL A 229 6.44 -51.65 12.18
C VAL A 229 5.85 -50.83 10.99
N ALA A 230 5.24 -49.69 11.26
CA ALA A 230 4.69 -48.85 10.21
C ALA A 230 5.78 -48.28 9.28
N LEU A 231 6.92 -47.89 9.82
CA LEU A 231 8.07 -47.41 9.04
C LEU A 231 8.68 -48.54 8.20
N LYS A 232 8.90 -49.71 8.78
CA LYS A 232 9.44 -50.88 8.07
C LYS A 232 8.50 -51.37 6.95
N SER A 233 7.19 -51.17 7.09
CA SER A 233 6.21 -51.46 6.03
C SER A 233 6.12 -50.39 4.95
N GLY A 234 6.95 -49.34 4.98
CA GLY A 234 6.99 -48.26 3.99
C GLY A 234 5.79 -47.31 4.04
N ARG A 235 5.03 -47.29 5.13
CA ARG A 235 3.89 -46.37 5.26
C ARG A 235 4.35 -44.90 5.30
N LYS A 236 3.77 -44.09 4.44
CA LYS A 236 3.98 -42.63 4.48
C LYS A 236 3.36 -42.03 5.75
N TYR A 237 4.02 -41.03 6.31
CA TYR A 237 3.56 -40.34 7.51
C TYR A 237 3.71 -38.83 7.39
N THR A 238 2.94 -38.13 8.18
CA THR A 238 3.13 -36.68 8.47
C THR A 238 3.66 -36.54 9.89
N VAL A 239 4.32 -35.45 10.22
CA VAL A 239 4.68 -35.14 11.61
C VAL A 239 3.70 -34.12 12.15
N ARG A 240 3.11 -34.44 13.31
CA ARG A 240 2.20 -33.52 14.02
C ARG A 240 2.83 -33.05 15.31
N LEU A 241 2.61 -31.74 15.62
CA LEU A 241 2.94 -31.17 16.92
C LEU A 241 1.90 -31.63 17.96
N ARG A 242 2.35 -31.98 19.16
CA ARG A 242 1.44 -32.23 20.30
C ARG A 242 0.96 -30.89 20.85
N SER A 243 -0.33 -30.62 20.67
CA SER A 243 -1.01 -29.45 21.23
C SER A 243 -1.54 -29.74 22.64
N PRO A 244 -1.89 -28.73 23.43
CA PRO A 244 -2.60 -28.91 24.70
C PRO A 244 -3.85 -29.81 24.58
N PRO A 245 -4.32 -30.44 25.69
CA PRO A 245 -5.35 -31.49 25.62
C PRO A 245 -6.63 -31.12 24.87
N ASN A 246 -7.06 -29.87 24.93
CA ASN A 246 -8.30 -29.39 24.31
C ASN A 246 -8.10 -28.71 22.96
N GLU A 247 -6.95 -28.94 22.32
CA GLU A 247 -6.59 -28.29 21.07
C GLU A 247 -6.16 -29.35 20.04
N GLU A 248 -6.28 -28.98 18.75
CA GLU A 248 -5.96 -29.88 17.66
C GLU A 248 -4.45 -29.98 17.44
N ASP A 249 -3.95 -31.22 17.30
CA ASP A 249 -2.58 -31.49 16.87
C ASP A 249 -2.47 -31.20 15.38
N PHE A 250 -1.68 -30.21 14.99
CA PHE A 250 -1.54 -29.81 13.60
C PHE A 250 -0.25 -30.35 12.95
N ILE A 251 -0.29 -30.50 11.63
CA ILE A 251 0.84 -31.00 10.86
C ILE A 251 1.94 -29.95 10.80
N ILE A 252 3.18 -30.34 11.11
CA ILE A 252 4.39 -29.53 10.97
C ILE A 252 5.24 -29.95 9.77
N LEU A 253 5.34 -31.28 9.47
CA LEU A 253 5.90 -31.76 8.21
C LEU A 253 4.86 -32.59 7.44
N ARG A 254 4.79 -32.36 6.14
CA ARG A 254 3.96 -33.12 5.20
C ARG A 254 4.57 -34.51 4.95
N SER A 255 3.82 -35.39 4.30
CA SER A 255 4.26 -36.73 3.97
C SER A 255 5.40 -36.82 2.93
N ASP A 256 5.65 -35.74 2.21
CA ASP A 256 6.79 -35.55 1.33
C ASP A 256 8.02 -34.99 2.05
N GLY A 257 7.91 -34.74 3.35
CA GLY A 257 8.96 -34.17 4.20
C GLY A 257 9.11 -32.67 4.12
N THR A 258 8.21 -31.97 3.43
CA THR A 258 8.23 -30.49 3.37
C THR A 258 7.55 -29.88 4.60
N ALA A 259 8.07 -28.72 5.05
CA ALA A 259 7.50 -28.01 6.19
C ALA A 259 6.16 -27.34 5.83
N THR A 260 5.27 -27.27 6.82
CA THR A 260 4.08 -26.42 6.69
C THR A 260 4.41 -24.96 6.98
N TYR A 261 3.63 -24.04 6.44
CA TYR A 261 3.83 -22.60 6.59
C TYR A 261 4.05 -22.17 8.05
N ASN A 262 3.15 -22.56 8.97
CA ASN A 262 3.24 -22.14 10.36
C ASN A 262 4.52 -22.66 11.06
N PHE A 263 4.96 -23.86 10.72
CA PHE A 263 6.16 -24.44 11.26
C PHE A 263 7.42 -23.75 10.72
N ALA A 264 7.51 -23.60 9.40
CA ALA A 264 8.63 -22.91 8.75
C ALA A 264 8.78 -21.47 9.26
N CYS A 265 7.68 -20.71 9.35
CA CYS A 265 7.71 -19.35 9.89
C CYS A 265 8.21 -19.30 11.34
N ALA A 266 7.76 -20.20 12.21
CA ALA A 266 8.17 -20.19 13.61
C ALA A 266 9.64 -20.57 13.78
N VAL A 267 10.12 -21.59 13.04
CA VAL A 267 11.53 -21.98 13.04
C VAL A 267 12.43 -20.85 12.55
N ASP A 268 12.05 -20.20 11.44
CA ASP A 268 12.82 -19.09 10.89
C ASP A 268 12.82 -17.87 11.82
N ASP A 269 11.67 -17.52 12.40
CA ASP A 269 11.58 -16.42 13.35
C ASP A 269 12.46 -16.66 14.58
N HIS A 270 12.60 -17.93 15.01
CA HIS A 270 13.55 -18.33 16.05
C HIS A 270 15.01 -18.20 15.58
N GLU A 271 15.39 -18.84 14.49
CA GLU A 271 16.78 -18.90 14.04
C GLU A 271 17.32 -17.54 13.62
N PHE A 272 16.50 -16.71 12.99
CA PHE A 272 16.88 -15.33 12.66
C PHE A 272 16.84 -14.40 13.88
N GLY A 273 16.34 -14.87 15.03
CA GLY A 273 16.25 -14.10 16.27
C GLY A 273 15.29 -12.92 16.15
N ILE A 274 14.15 -13.13 15.52
CA ILE A 274 13.10 -12.11 15.37
C ILE A 274 12.54 -11.76 16.76
N THR A 275 12.50 -10.47 17.06
CA THR A 275 11.99 -9.94 18.34
C THR A 275 10.54 -9.46 18.23
N HIS A 276 10.16 -8.96 17.05
CA HIS A 276 8.81 -8.43 16.80
C HIS A 276 8.30 -8.93 15.46
N VAL A 277 7.05 -9.39 15.46
CA VAL A 277 6.30 -9.87 14.29
C VAL A 277 5.18 -8.88 14.00
N ILE A 278 5.39 -8.00 13.03
CA ILE A 278 4.38 -7.03 12.57
C ILE A 278 3.83 -7.54 11.25
N ARG A 279 2.53 -7.82 11.18
CA ARG A 279 1.88 -8.41 9.99
C ARG A 279 0.39 -8.11 9.93
N ALA A 280 -0.27 -8.47 8.84
CA ALA A 280 -1.70 -8.26 8.67
C ALA A 280 -2.55 -9.19 9.55
N VAL A 281 -3.75 -8.75 9.91
CA VAL A 281 -4.66 -9.43 10.85
C VAL A 281 -5.20 -10.77 10.35
N ASP A 282 -5.19 -11.03 9.05
CA ASP A 282 -5.55 -12.33 8.45
C ASP A 282 -4.62 -13.48 8.85
N HIS A 283 -3.45 -13.16 9.41
CA HIS A 283 -2.54 -14.13 10.01
C HIS A 283 -2.74 -14.34 11.51
N LEU A 284 -3.80 -13.82 12.11
CA LEU A 284 -4.03 -13.91 13.55
C LEU A 284 -4.14 -15.37 14.02
N ASP A 285 -4.91 -16.20 13.30
CA ASP A 285 -5.07 -17.63 13.61
C ASP A 285 -3.76 -18.41 13.51
N ASN A 286 -2.85 -17.95 12.62
CA ASN A 286 -1.52 -18.54 12.48
C ASN A 286 -0.62 -18.25 13.69
N THR A 287 -0.82 -17.12 14.37
CA THR A 287 -0.02 -16.72 15.54
C THR A 287 -0.06 -17.79 16.62
N TYR A 288 -1.23 -18.31 16.88
CA TYR A 288 -1.42 -19.32 17.90
C TYR A 288 -0.60 -20.60 17.61
N LYS A 289 -0.66 -21.09 16.38
CA LYS A 289 0.11 -22.28 15.96
C LYS A 289 1.62 -22.02 16.01
N GLN A 290 2.07 -20.84 15.63
CA GLN A 290 3.48 -20.45 15.67
C GLN A 290 3.99 -20.32 17.10
N ILE A 291 3.19 -19.78 18.03
CA ILE A 291 3.52 -19.74 19.45
C ILE A 291 3.70 -21.15 20.03
N GLN A 292 2.81 -22.10 19.68
CA GLN A 292 2.94 -23.49 20.13
C GLN A 292 4.24 -24.14 19.63
N VAL A 293 4.64 -23.89 18.37
CA VAL A 293 5.91 -24.37 17.85
C VAL A 293 7.08 -23.78 18.64
N LEU A 294 7.10 -22.47 18.87
CA LEU A 294 8.17 -21.79 19.62
C LEU A 294 8.26 -22.29 21.07
N GLN A 295 7.12 -22.56 21.71
CA GLN A 295 7.08 -23.17 23.04
C GLN A 295 7.60 -24.61 23.05
N ALA A 296 7.27 -25.39 22.04
CA ALA A 296 7.77 -26.76 21.90
C ALA A 296 9.29 -26.80 21.66
N ILE A 297 9.83 -25.85 20.90
CA ILE A 297 11.27 -25.65 20.71
C ILE A 297 11.94 -25.19 22.02
N GLY A 298 11.20 -24.50 22.91
CA GLY A 298 11.74 -23.97 24.18
C GLY A 298 12.42 -22.61 24.02
N THR A 299 11.99 -21.80 23.06
CA THR A 299 12.59 -20.50 22.76
C THR A 299 11.70 -19.31 23.17
N ALA A 300 12.29 -18.12 23.14
CA ALA A 300 11.55 -16.89 23.42
C ALA A 300 10.50 -16.63 22.35
N ILE A 301 9.31 -16.17 22.76
CA ILE A 301 8.21 -15.79 21.88
C ILE A 301 8.40 -14.34 21.49
N PRO A 302 8.43 -13.97 20.19
CA PRO A 302 8.47 -12.57 19.76
C PRO A 302 7.19 -11.82 20.13
N ALA A 303 7.28 -10.51 20.22
CA ALA A 303 6.09 -9.67 20.36
C ALA A 303 5.33 -9.63 19.03
N TYR A 304 4.01 -9.84 19.07
CA TYR A 304 3.16 -9.83 17.88
C TYR A 304 2.32 -8.55 17.80
N LYS A 305 2.32 -7.92 16.62
CA LYS A 305 1.40 -6.83 16.29
C LYS A 305 0.71 -7.13 14.97
N HIS A 306 -0.63 -7.12 14.99
CA HIS A 306 -1.46 -7.33 13.81
C HIS A 306 -2.04 -6.00 13.33
N CYS A 307 -1.85 -5.72 12.04
CA CYS A 307 -2.35 -4.51 11.38
C CYS A 307 -3.67 -4.83 10.66
N SER A 308 -4.59 -3.86 10.65
CA SER A 308 -5.85 -3.97 9.92
C SER A 308 -5.62 -4.18 8.41
N LEU A 309 -6.57 -4.88 7.77
CA LEU A 309 -6.60 -5.02 6.32
C LEU A 309 -7.06 -3.73 5.65
N LEU A 310 -6.50 -3.46 4.48
CA LEU A 310 -7.03 -2.42 3.60
C LEU A 310 -8.28 -2.94 2.88
N ARG A 311 -9.24 -2.05 2.69
CA ARG A 311 -10.53 -2.28 2.04
C ARG A 311 -10.78 -1.22 0.97
N ASN A 312 -11.74 -1.46 0.08
CA ASN A 312 -12.30 -0.44 -0.79
C ASN A 312 -13.01 0.65 0.03
N LEU A 313 -13.39 1.76 -0.60
CA LEU A 313 -14.12 2.86 0.06
C LEU A 313 -15.46 2.43 0.66
N ASP A 314 -16.13 1.47 0.05
CA ASP A 314 -17.36 0.84 0.54
C ASP A 314 -17.13 -0.23 1.64
N LEU A 315 -15.89 -0.37 2.09
CA LEU A 315 -15.41 -1.39 3.03
C LEU A 315 -15.54 -2.83 2.53
N SER A 316 -15.87 -3.05 1.27
CA SER A 316 -15.81 -4.37 0.65
C SER A 316 -14.37 -4.90 0.63
N LYS A 317 -14.21 -6.22 0.55
CA LYS A 317 -12.89 -6.82 0.36
C LYS A 317 -12.37 -6.43 -1.03
N ILE A 318 -11.16 -5.92 -1.08
CA ILE A 318 -10.48 -5.65 -2.35
C ILE A 318 -10.41 -6.93 -3.16
N SER A 319 -11.06 -6.95 -4.33
CA SER A 319 -11.06 -8.11 -5.21
C SER A 319 -9.77 -8.17 -6.03
N LYS A 320 -9.40 -9.37 -6.52
CA LYS A 320 -8.23 -9.51 -7.40
C LYS A 320 -8.42 -8.78 -8.74
N ARG A 321 -9.66 -8.50 -9.15
CA ARG A 321 -9.99 -7.79 -10.40
C ARG A 321 -9.86 -6.27 -10.25
N ASP A 322 -10.18 -5.73 -9.07
CA ASP A 322 -10.03 -4.30 -8.75
C ASP A 322 -8.60 -3.92 -8.36
N ASN A 323 -7.68 -4.90 -8.34
CA ASN A 323 -6.35 -4.80 -7.75
C ASN A 323 -5.35 -3.95 -8.54
N ASP A 324 -5.61 -3.59 -9.79
CA ASP A 324 -4.59 -2.86 -10.57
C ASP A 324 -4.30 -1.47 -10.01
N CYS A 325 -5.31 -0.75 -9.51
CA CYS A 325 -5.11 0.55 -8.86
C CYS A 325 -4.33 0.49 -7.53
N LEU A 326 -4.22 -0.70 -6.93
CA LEU A 326 -3.58 -0.91 -5.63
C LEU A 326 -2.18 -1.55 -5.73
N LYS A 327 -1.69 -1.81 -6.94
CA LYS A 327 -0.31 -2.21 -7.17
C LYS A 327 0.60 -0.99 -7.10
N LEU A 328 1.76 -1.13 -6.47
CA LEU A 328 2.74 -0.05 -6.42
C LEU A 328 3.22 0.35 -7.82
N SER A 329 3.38 -0.61 -8.73
CA SER A 329 3.72 -0.36 -10.13
C SER A 329 2.73 0.60 -10.80
N LYS A 330 1.43 0.46 -10.54
CA LYS A 330 0.41 1.37 -11.07
C LYS A 330 0.52 2.77 -10.48
N LEU A 331 0.72 2.91 -9.16
CA LEU A 331 0.95 4.22 -8.54
C LEU A 331 2.19 4.91 -9.15
N ARG A 332 3.24 4.14 -9.44
CA ARG A 332 4.44 4.63 -10.12
C ARG A 332 4.14 5.14 -11.52
N THR A 333 3.41 4.38 -12.35
CA THR A 333 3.03 4.81 -13.70
C THR A 333 2.07 6.01 -13.70
N MET A 334 1.24 6.14 -12.67
CA MET A 334 0.40 7.34 -12.45
C MET A 334 1.20 8.57 -11.98
N GLY A 335 2.50 8.46 -11.79
CA GLY A 335 3.37 9.59 -11.43
C GLY A 335 3.29 10.04 -9.98
N PHE A 336 2.90 9.15 -9.06
CA PHE A 336 2.99 9.46 -7.63
C PHE A 336 4.44 9.48 -7.15
N SER A 337 4.78 10.47 -6.32
CA SER A 337 6.09 10.57 -5.67
C SER A 337 6.23 9.58 -4.51
N LYS A 338 7.47 9.16 -4.23
CA LYS A 338 7.81 8.14 -3.23
C LYS A 338 7.37 8.50 -1.81
N LEU A 339 7.72 9.70 -1.35
CA LEU A 339 7.40 10.15 0.02
C LEU A 339 5.90 10.26 0.30
N PRO A 340 5.05 10.81 -0.57
CA PRO A 340 3.59 10.78 -0.39
C PRO A 340 3.03 9.37 -0.25
N ILE A 341 3.47 8.41 -1.07
CA ILE A 341 3.02 7.01 -0.95
C ILE A 341 3.37 6.45 0.43
N ILE A 342 4.62 6.62 0.88
CA ILE A 342 5.11 6.11 2.16
C ILE A 342 4.35 6.75 3.32
N ASN A 343 4.23 8.08 3.33
CA ASN A 343 3.56 8.83 4.39
C ASN A 343 2.07 8.49 4.48
N TYR A 344 1.38 8.47 3.33
CA TYR A 344 -0.02 8.10 3.28
C TYR A 344 -0.27 6.71 3.87
N LEU A 345 0.51 5.70 3.45
CA LEU A 345 0.36 4.34 3.95
C LEU A 345 0.77 4.19 5.43
N ALA A 346 1.77 4.93 5.89
CA ALA A 346 2.20 4.93 7.27
C ALA A 346 1.15 5.53 8.21
N PHE A 347 0.51 6.62 7.80
CA PHE A 347 -0.50 7.29 8.61
C PHE A 347 -1.90 6.69 8.48
N LEU A 348 -2.14 5.88 7.47
CA LEU A 348 -3.45 5.30 7.21
C LEU A 348 -3.90 4.41 8.39
N GLY A 349 -4.97 4.85 9.07
CA GLY A 349 -5.49 4.17 10.26
C GLY A 349 -4.80 4.54 11.57
N THR A 350 -4.03 5.61 11.59
CA THR A 350 -3.49 6.24 12.79
C THR A 350 -4.20 7.56 13.06
N ARG A 351 -3.92 8.18 14.22
CA ARG A 351 -4.39 9.54 14.54
C ARG A 351 -3.86 10.64 13.62
N TYR A 352 -2.82 10.34 12.82
CA TYR A 352 -2.21 11.25 11.85
C TYR A 352 -2.77 11.08 10.44
N ALA A 353 -3.87 10.36 10.27
CA ALA A 353 -4.43 10.07 8.94
C ALA A 353 -4.74 11.32 8.10
N ASP A 354 -4.97 12.47 8.73
CA ASP A 354 -5.26 13.75 8.07
C ASP A 354 -4.07 14.74 8.09
N ASP A 355 -2.88 14.30 8.50
CA ASP A 355 -1.68 15.14 8.49
C ASP A 355 -1.32 15.50 7.03
N PRO A 356 -1.28 16.82 6.69
CA PRO A 356 -1.03 17.27 5.32
C PRO A 356 0.45 17.26 4.94
N MET A 357 1.33 16.92 5.87
CA MET A 357 2.79 16.99 5.67
C MET A 357 3.36 15.65 5.23
N CYS A 358 4.37 15.70 4.38
CA CYS A 358 5.22 14.56 4.07
C CYS A 358 6.54 14.68 4.83
N TYR A 359 6.85 13.66 5.58
CA TYR A 359 8.06 13.55 6.41
C TYR A 359 9.06 12.59 5.76
N ASP A 360 10.35 12.86 5.95
CA ASP A 360 11.39 11.89 5.66
C ASP A 360 11.25 10.64 6.55
N LEU A 361 11.91 9.56 6.17
CA LEU A 361 11.77 8.27 6.87
C LEU A 361 12.16 8.33 8.34
N LYS A 362 13.17 9.14 8.70
CA LYS A 362 13.65 9.27 10.08
C LYS A 362 12.62 10.00 10.95
N THR A 363 12.12 11.13 10.48
CA THR A 363 11.08 11.91 11.16
C THR A 363 9.78 11.09 11.27
N LEU A 364 9.39 10.42 10.17
CA LEU A 364 8.21 9.57 10.13
C LEU A 364 8.30 8.41 11.14
N SER A 365 9.48 7.79 11.29
CA SER A 365 9.69 6.72 12.26
C SER A 365 9.46 7.16 13.71
N GLN A 366 9.76 8.41 14.05
CA GLN A 366 9.52 8.95 15.39
C GLN A 366 8.04 9.25 15.66
N LYS A 367 7.24 9.50 14.62
CA LYS A 367 5.81 9.78 14.72
C LYS A 367 4.95 8.54 14.87
N ILE A 368 5.37 7.40 14.32
CA ILE A 368 4.59 6.16 14.30
C ILE A 368 4.83 5.34 15.57
N GLU A 369 3.74 5.06 16.29
CA GLU A 369 3.69 4.09 17.38
C GLU A 369 2.87 2.87 16.94
N LEU A 370 3.37 1.66 17.26
CA LEU A 370 2.62 0.44 16.94
C LEU A 370 1.27 0.37 17.66
N ASP A 371 1.16 1.03 18.81
CA ASP A 371 -0.09 1.06 19.60
C ASP A 371 -1.15 2.00 19.01
N ASP A 372 -0.74 2.96 18.19
CA ASP A 372 -1.67 3.84 17.47
C ASP A 372 -2.37 3.15 16.28
N LEU A 373 -1.90 1.96 15.87
CA LEU A 373 -2.46 1.25 14.72
C LEU A 373 -3.84 0.69 15.02
N SER A 374 -4.84 1.13 14.26
CA SER A 374 -6.22 0.63 14.35
C SER A 374 -6.32 -0.83 13.94
N PHE A 375 -7.19 -1.59 14.64
CA PHE A 375 -7.61 -2.94 14.23
C PHE A 375 -8.81 -2.92 13.28
N ALA A 376 -9.56 -1.81 13.23
CA ALA A 376 -10.70 -1.68 12.34
C ALA A 376 -10.25 -1.68 10.87
N PRO A 377 -11.02 -2.28 9.95
CA PRO A 377 -10.75 -2.19 8.53
C PRO A 377 -10.63 -0.74 8.07
N ILE A 378 -9.70 -0.48 7.17
CA ILE A 378 -9.37 0.87 6.72
C ILE A 378 -9.57 0.95 5.22
N ALA A 379 -10.29 1.99 4.76
CA ALA A 379 -10.47 2.26 3.35
C ALA A 379 -9.24 2.93 2.74
N PHE A 380 -8.78 2.42 1.59
CA PHE A 380 -7.80 3.10 0.75
C PHE A 380 -8.52 4.15 -0.11
N ASN A 381 -8.07 5.39 -0.05
CA ASN A 381 -8.64 6.52 -0.80
C ASN A 381 -7.56 7.12 -1.71
N ILE A 382 -7.69 6.91 -3.01
CA ILE A 382 -6.74 7.41 -4.02
C ILE A 382 -6.77 8.94 -4.12
N ASP A 383 -7.92 9.58 -3.92
CA ASP A 383 -8.04 11.03 -4.04
C ASP A 383 -7.35 11.74 -2.87
N LYS A 384 -7.37 11.12 -1.68
CA LYS A 384 -6.59 11.60 -0.56
C LYS A 384 -5.08 11.47 -0.82
N LEU A 385 -4.64 10.39 -1.45
CA LEU A 385 -3.25 10.24 -1.88
C LEU A 385 -2.89 11.28 -2.96
N LYS A 386 -3.77 11.53 -3.94
CA LYS A 386 -3.58 12.61 -4.93
C LYS A 386 -3.43 13.97 -4.26
N TRP A 387 -4.30 14.28 -3.30
CA TRP A 387 -4.25 15.52 -2.54
C TRP A 387 -2.92 15.70 -1.80
N LEU A 388 -2.46 14.66 -1.09
CA LEU A 388 -1.19 14.67 -0.38
C LEU A 388 -0.01 14.84 -1.36
N ASN A 389 -0.05 14.13 -2.48
CA ASN A 389 0.99 14.22 -3.52
C ASN A 389 1.05 15.61 -4.15
N LYS A 390 -0.10 16.24 -4.44
CA LYS A 390 -0.17 17.61 -4.91
C LYS A 390 0.50 18.58 -3.93
N ARG A 391 0.16 18.48 -2.63
CA ARG A 391 0.80 19.32 -1.60
C ARG A 391 2.30 19.12 -1.56
N TYR A 392 2.75 17.88 -1.59
CA TYR A 392 4.18 17.56 -1.62
C TYR A 392 4.87 18.18 -2.84
N LEU A 393 4.35 17.98 -4.06
CA LEU A 393 4.90 18.57 -5.28
C LEU A 393 4.96 20.10 -5.21
N THR A 394 3.96 20.73 -4.60
CA THR A 394 3.92 22.18 -4.41
C THR A 394 5.04 22.67 -3.48
N THR A 395 5.38 21.91 -2.44
CA THR A 395 6.32 22.34 -1.38
C THR A 395 7.78 22.02 -1.68
N ILE A 396 8.08 20.97 -2.44
CA ILE A 396 9.48 20.61 -2.76
C ILE A 396 10.15 21.68 -3.61
N GLY A 397 11.49 21.80 -3.48
CA GLY A 397 12.31 22.66 -4.31
C GLY A 397 12.21 22.31 -5.79
N TYR A 398 12.40 23.28 -6.66
CA TYR A 398 12.29 23.04 -8.10
C TYR A 398 13.33 22.05 -8.62
N LYS A 399 14.54 22.09 -8.09
CA LYS A 399 15.61 21.13 -8.42
C LYS A 399 15.21 19.69 -8.09
N ASP A 400 14.57 19.48 -6.92
CA ASP A 400 14.11 18.16 -6.51
C ASP A 400 12.92 17.69 -7.34
N PHE A 401 12.03 18.62 -7.69
CA PHE A 401 10.91 18.34 -8.60
C PHE A 401 11.41 17.89 -9.97
N THR A 402 12.34 18.64 -10.58
CA THR A 402 12.92 18.32 -11.89
C THR A 402 13.64 16.98 -11.89
N ALA A 403 14.39 16.68 -10.82
CA ALA A 403 15.05 15.38 -10.66
C ALA A 403 14.06 14.23 -10.58
N GLN A 404 12.96 14.38 -9.83
CA GLN A 404 11.91 13.37 -9.75
C GLN A 404 11.15 13.21 -11.07
N LEU A 405 10.89 14.31 -11.77
CA LEU A 405 10.25 14.26 -13.09
C LEU A 405 11.12 13.51 -14.11
N LYS A 406 12.42 13.78 -14.14
CA LYS A 406 13.37 13.06 -15.00
C LYS A 406 13.38 11.57 -14.70
N GLU A 407 13.47 11.19 -13.42
CA GLU A 407 13.39 9.79 -13.00
C GLU A 407 12.06 9.14 -13.42
N TYR A 408 10.97 9.89 -13.32
CA TYR A 408 9.63 9.42 -13.71
C TYR A 408 9.55 9.18 -15.23
N ILE A 409 10.02 10.12 -16.05
CA ILE A 409 10.05 9.97 -17.52
C ILE A 409 10.91 8.77 -17.92
N ASP A 410 12.05 8.57 -17.24
CA ASP A 410 12.96 7.47 -17.57
C ASP A 410 12.43 6.08 -17.22
N ASN A 411 11.67 5.98 -16.14
CA ASN A 411 11.41 4.68 -15.53
C ASN A 411 9.92 4.43 -15.15
N GLY A 412 9.08 5.44 -15.20
CA GLY A 412 7.68 5.36 -14.75
C GLY A 412 6.65 5.73 -15.81
N TYR A 413 7.01 6.62 -16.72
CA TYR A 413 6.10 7.09 -17.76
C TYR A 413 5.87 6.00 -18.81
N SER A 414 4.62 5.62 -19.01
CA SER A 414 4.23 4.57 -19.98
C SER A 414 3.82 5.11 -21.36
N GLY A 415 3.71 6.44 -21.49
CA GLY A 415 3.40 7.12 -22.74
C GLY A 415 4.64 7.41 -23.59
N THR A 416 4.41 7.83 -24.82
CA THR A 416 5.44 8.41 -25.68
C THR A 416 5.39 9.92 -25.56
N LEU A 417 6.50 10.57 -25.25
CA LEU A 417 6.58 12.03 -25.25
C LEU A 417 6.36 12.57 -26.66
N LEU A 418 5.59 13.66 -26.76
CA LEU A 418 5.38 14.39 -28.02
C LEU A 418 6.66 15.09 -28.51
N PHE A 419 7.59 15.38 -27.59
CA PHE A 419 8.84 16.07 -27.85
C PHE A 419 10.03 15.18 -27.52
N PRO A 420 11.21 15.38 -28.15
CA PRO A 420 12.43 14.72 -27.72
C PRO A 420 12.67 14.99 -26.23
N LYS A 421 13.07 13.95 -25.49
CA LYS A 421 13.18 14.01 -24.02
C LYS A 421 14.09 15.13 -23.52
N ASP A 422 15.27 15.28 -24.16
CA ASP A 422 16.25 16.28 -23.74
C ASP A 422 15.74 17.70 -23.98
N ASP A 423 15.04 17.92 -25.09
CA ASP A 423 14.41 19.21 -25.41
C ASP A 423 13.27 19.51 -24.43
N PHE A 424 12.41 18.51 -24.16
CA PHE A 424 11.34 18.62 -23.15
C PHE A 424 11.91 18.97 -21.77
N MET A 425 12.93 18.24 -21.32
CA MET A 425 13.57 18.51 -20.03
C MET A 425 14.27 19.87 -20.02
N GLY A 426 14.89 20.28 -21.12
CA GLY A 426 15.49 21.61 -21.26
C GLY A 426 14.48 22.75 -21.09
N ILE A 427 13.25 22.59 -21.59
CA ILE A 427 12.15 23.54 -21.33
C ILE A 427 11.72 23.49 -19.87
N VAL A 428 11.54 22.29 -19.30
CA VAL A 428 11.18 22.13 -17.89
C VAL A 428 12.17 22.86 -16.98
N GLU A 429 13.47 22.63 -17.17
CA GLU A 429 14.54 23.21 -16.33
C GLU A 429 14.59 24.74 -16.34
N THR A 430 14.13 25.35 -17.39
CA THR A 430 14.07 26.82 -17.54
C THR A 430 12.69 27.39 -17.27
N SER A 431 11.67 26.54 -17.13
CA SER A 431 10.28 26.96 -16.94
C SER A 431 10.03 27.53 -15.54
N PRO A 432 9.07 28.43 -15.40
CA PRO A 432 8.71 29.00 -14.10
C PRO A 432 8.25 27.96 -13.08
N HIS A 433 8.68 28.13 -11.84
CA HIS A 433 8.46 27.20 -10.72
C HIS A 433 6.99 26.92 -10.38
N PHE A 434 6.09 27.78 -10.77
CA PHE A 434 4.67 27.71 -10.42
C PHE A 434 3.87 26.68 -11.23
N LEU A 435 4.40 26.20 -12.35
CA LEU A 435 3.72 25.18 -13.16
C LEU A 435 3.43 23.90 -12.40
N LYS A 436 4.24 23.55 -11.40
CA LYS A 436 4.04 22.38 -10.53
C LYS A 436 2.86 22.52 -9.56
N ASN A 437 2.35 23.72 -9.32
CA ASN A 437 1.33 23.96 -8.29
C ASN A 437 -0.08 23.49 -8.68
N GLY A 438 -0.33 23.31 -9.98
CA GLY A 438 -1.64 22.92 -10.52
C GLY A 438 -1.87 21.41 -10.62
N VAL A 439 -0.83 20.59 -10.47
CA VAL A 439 -0.86 19.16 -10.79
C VAL A 439 -0.95 18.28 -9.53
N HIS A 440 -1.57 17.11 -9.66
CA HIS A 440 -1.66 16.14 -8.58
C HIS A 440 -0.53 15.10 -8.65
N THR A 441 -0.03 14.80 -9.86
CA THR A 441 1.00 13.80 -10.11
C THR A 441 2.03 14.28 -11.13
N LEU A 442 3.15 13.59 -11.25
CA LEU A 442 4.14 13.88 -12.30
C LEU A 442 3.57 13.55 -13.70
N TYR A 443 2.65 12.58 -13.79
CA TYR A 443 1.91 12.30 -15.03
C TYR A 443 1.10 13.52 -15.47
N ASP A 444 0.33 14.11 -14.55
CA ASP A 444 -0.46 15.31 -14.85
C ASP A 444 0.42 16.46 -15.32
N TYR A 445 1.64 16.58 -14.77
CA TYR A 445 2.59 17.59 -15.19
C TYR A 445 3.06 17.36 -16.63
N VAL A 446 3.43 16.12 -16.99
CA VAL A 446 3.82 15.78 -18.36
C VAL A 446 2.70 16.09 -19.33
N VAL A 447 1.49 15.62 -19.05
CA VAL A 447 0.31 15.86 -19.91
C VAL A 447 0.01 17.35 -20.04
N MET A 448 0.10 18.11 -18.93
CA MET A 448 -0.10 19.55 -18.94
C MET A 448 0.95 20.27 -19.81
N MET A 449 2.22 19.90 -19.66
CA MET A 449 3.31 20.51 -20.45
C MET A 449 3.19 20.15 -21.93
N GLU A 450 2.91 18.90 -22.26
CA GLU A 450 2.67 18.49 -23.65
C GLU A 450 1.48 19.20 -24.28
N SER A 451 0.40 19.35 -23.53
CA SER A 451 -0.78 20.12 -23.98
C SER A 451 -0.50 21.61 -24.11
N ALA A 452 0.36 22.17 -23.26
CA ALA A 452 0.75 23.58 -23.32
C ALA A 452 1.70 23.87 -24.49
N LEU A 453 2.66 23.00 -24.73
CA LEU A 453 3.68 23.14 -25.81
C LEU A 453 3.13 22.71 -27.17
N GLY A 454 2.42 21.58 -27.22
CA GLY A 454 1.67 21.16 -28.39
C GLY A 454 0.44 22.03 -28.65
N TYR A 455 -0.31 21.70 -29.66
CA TYR A 455 -1.58 22.34 -29.96
C TYR A 455 -2.62 21.30 -30.33
N LYS A 456 -3.68 21.21 -29.52
CA LYS A 456 -4.87 20.43 -29.85
C LYS A 456 -5.92 21.42 -30.38
N PRO A 457 -6.41 21.26 -31.63
CA PRO A 457 -7.45 22.14 -32.13
C PRO A 457 -8.66 22.13 -31.21
N PRO A 458 -9.18 23.29 -30.79
CA PRO A 458 -10.37 23.35 -29.96
C PRO A 458 -11.61 22.90 -30.77
N ALA A 459 -12.47 22.11 -30.16
CA ALA A 459 -13.77 21.75 -30.71
C ALA A 459 -14.86 22.53 -29.96
N PHE A 460 -15.44 23.56 -30.56
CA PHE A 460 -16.56 24.29 -29.99
C PHE A 460 -17.88 23.67 -30.46
N VAL A 461 -18.86 23.60 -29.57
CA VAL A 461 -20.18 23.02 -29.84
C VAL A 461 -21.20 24.14 -29.66
N ALA A 462 -21.99 24.42 -30.70
CA ALA A 462 -23.10 25.35 -30.62
C ALA A 462 -24.18 24.87 -29.64
N ALA A 463 -24.83 25.82 -28.93
CA ALA A 463 -25.87 25.52 -27.97
C ALA A 463 -27.00 24.70 -28.64
N GLY A 464 -27.23 23.49 -28.15
CA GLY A 464 -28.29 22.59 -28.64
C GLY A 464 -27.85 21.20 -29.11
N HIS A 465 -26.55 20.91 -29.18
CA HIS A 465 -26.06 19.59 -29.59
C HIS A 465 -25.31 18.91 -28.43
N CYS A 466 -25.76 17.72 -28.03
CA CYS A 466 -25.06 16.84 -27.06
C CYS A 466 -23.96 16.08 -27.79
N GLY A 467 -22.75 16.65 -27.86
CA GLY A 467 -21.55 15.97 -28.34
C GLY A 467 -20.54 15.80 -27.20
N TYR A 468 -19.93 14.62 -27.09
CA TYR A 468 -18.89 14.37 -26.10
C TYR A 468 -17.60 15.15 -26.45
N GLY A 469 -17.15 16.05 -25.54
CA GLY A 469 -15.79 16.60 -25.57
C GLY A 469 -15.61 18.05 -26.05
N GLY A 470 -16.66 18.78 -26.43
CA GLY A 470 -16.57 20.19 -26.80
C GLY A 470 -16.96 21.15 -25.66
N VAL A 471 -16.46 22.40 -25.71
CA VAL A 471 -16.86 23.49 -24.79
C VAL A 471 -18.07 24.18 -25.34
N PHE A 472 -19.17 24.25 -24.57
CA PHE A 472 -20.35 25.02 -24.91
C PHE A 472 -20.03 26.53 -24.80
N LEU A 473 -20.32 27.27 -25.88
CA LEU A 473 -20.27 28.71 -25.88
C LEU A 473 -21.70 29.26 -25.79
N ASP A 474 -21.96 30.09 -24.79
CA ASP A 474 -23.12 30.98 -24.80
C ASP A 474 -22.89 32.15 -25.77
N ALA A 475 -23.94 32.88 -26.07
CA ALA A 475 -23.88 33.97 -27.03
C ALA A 475 -22.94 35.12 -26.62
N GLU A 476 -22.67 35.26 -25.31
CA GLU A 476 -21.73 36.24 -24.78
C GLU A 476 -20.30 35.80 -25.00
N SER A 477 -19.97 34.54 -24.62
CA SER A 477 -18.66 33.93 -24.83
C SER A 477 -18.29 33.85 -26.32
N GLN A 478 -19.27 33.59 -27.19
CA GLN A 478 -19.04 33.54 -28.62
C GLN A 478 -18.65 34.93 -29.16
N ARG A 479 -19.40 35.99 -28.82
CA ARG A 479 -19.08 37.40 -29.21
C ARG A 479 -17.71 37.81 -28.67
N PHE A 480 -17.46 37.49 -27.41
CA PHE A 480 -16.16 37.75 -26.82
C PHE A 480 -15.02 37.05 -27.61
N LEU A 481 -15.18 35.79 -27.96
CA LEU A 481 -14.15 35.04 -28.70
C LEU A 481 -13.94 35.61 -30.10
N GLU A 482 -15.00 36.04 -30.81
CA GLU A 482 -14.89 36.73 -32.09
C GLU A 482 -14.03 38.00 -31.97
N THR A 483 -14.34 38.87 -31.00
CA THR A 483 -13.53 40.08 -30.70
C THR A 483 -12.09 39.75 -30.31
N PHE A 484 -11.90 38.71 -29.50
CA PHE A 484 -10.57 38.26 -29.11
C PHE A 484 -9.74 37.77 -30.30
N ILE A 485 -10.34 37.05 -31.23
CA ILE A 485 -9.68 36.58 -32.46
C ILE A 485 -9.24 37.76 -33.31
N GLU A 486 -10.09 38.78 -33.46
CA GLU A 486 -9.74 40.00 -34.18
C GLU A 486 -8.53 40.71 -33.56
N TRP A 487 -8.53 40.87 -32.23
CA TRP A 487 -7.42 41.48 -31.51
C TRP A 487 -6.14 40.66 -31.64
N ALA A 488 -6.26 39.35 -31.50
CA ALA A 488 -5.11 38.47 -31.65
C ALA A 488 -4.49 38.51 -33.06
N GLN A 489 -5.29 38.74 -34.11
CA GLN A 489 -4.79 38.98 -35.47
C GLN A 489 -4.04 40.31 -35.60
N GLN A 490 -4.48 41.36 -34.90
CA GLN A 490 -3.74 42.63 -34.86
C GLN A 490 -2.36 42.45 -34.22
N LEU A 491 -2.20 41.56 -33.22
CA LEU A 491 -0.88 41.24 -32.66
C LEU A 491 0.07 40.65 -33.70
N ILE A 492 -0.42 39.81 -34.62
CA ILE A 492 0.37 39.29 -35.71
C ILE A 492 0.89 40.44 -36.59
N SER A 493 0.02 41.32 -37.00
CA SER A 493 0.38 42.47 -37.86
C SER A 493 1.36 43.40 -37.16
N ALA A 494 1.21 43.65 -35.88
CA ALA A 494 2.13 44.46 -35.09
C ALA A 494 3.49 43.80 -34.91
N SER A 495 3.51 42.49 -34.72
CA SER A 495 4.77 41.73 -34.57
C SER A 495 5.61 41.68 -35.85
N ASP A 496 5.00 41.85 -37.03
CA ASP A 496 5.71 41.95 -38.32
C ASP A 496 6.50 43.27 -38.44
N VAL A 497 6.28 44.25 -37.60
CA VAL A 497 6.96 45.55 -37.54
C VAL A 497 8.15 45.53 -36.57
N GLY A 498 8.51 44.40 -35.98
CA GLY A 498 9.72 44.23 -35.17
C GLY A 498 9.52 44.05 -33.66
N GLU A 499 8.28 44.06 -33.14
CA GLU A 499 8.03 43.73 -31.74
C GLU A 499 7.78 42.22 -31.54
N SER A 500 8.23 41.70 -30.40
CA SER A 500 7.95 40.31 -30.03
C SER A 500 6.46 40.08 -29.83
N ILE A 501 5.86 39.11 -30.55
CA ILE A 501 4.45 38.73 -30.40
C ILE A 501 4.12 38.31 -28.97
N TYR A 502 5.08 37.74 -28.24
CA TYR A 502 4.91 37.32 -26.85
C TYR A 502 4.81 38.52 -25.89
N LYS A 503 5.58 39.58 -26.16
CA LYS A 503 5.49 40.84 -25.41
C LYS A 503 4.15 41.50 -25.65
N LEU A 504 3.76 41.66 -26.90
CA LEU A 504 2.47 42.27 -27.29
C LEU A 504 1.28 41.51 -26.70
N ALA A 505 1.31 40.17 -26.72
CA ALA A 505 0.26 39.36 -26.12
C ALA A 505 0.21 39.52 -24.61
N ARG A 506 1.35 39.62 -23.92
CA ARG A 506 1.37 39.87 -22.47
C ARG A 506 0.78 41.22 -22.12
N ASP A 507 1.13 42.23 -22.88
CA ASP A 507 0.61 43.59 -22.69
C ASP A 507 -0.90 43.63 -22.95
N MET A 508 -1.40 42.97 -23.99
CA MET A 508 -2.83 42.83 -24.28
C MET A 508 -3.61 42.19 -23.12
N PHE A 509 -3.15 41.06 -22.60
CA PHE A 509 -3.83 40.36 -21.51
C PHE A 509 -3.84 41.13 -20.18
N ASN A 510 -2.97 42.11 -20.02
CA ASN A 510 -2.89 43.01 -18.87
C ASN A 510 -3.57 44.39 -19.14
N SER A 511 -4.08 44.63 -20.35
CA SER A 511 -4.64 45.92 -20.71
C SER A 511 -6.01 46.16 -20.08
N ASP A 512 -6.34 47.42 -19.85
CA ASP A 512 -7.65 47.84 -19.35
C ASP A 512 -8.75 47.53 -20.37
N GLU A 513 -8.45 47.56 -21.65
CA GLU A 513 -9.38 47.22 -22.73
C GLU A 513 -9.78 45.73 -22.66
N PHE A 514 -8.81 44.81 -22.44
CA PHE A 514 -9.11 43.42 -22.25
C PHE A 514 -9.99 43.17 -21.02
N LEU A 515 -9.74 43.90 -19.94
CA LEU A 515 -10.54 43.81 -18.72
C LEU A 515 -11.96 44.38 -18.94
N ALA A 516 -12.09 45.46 -19.68
CA ALA A 516 -13.36 46.13 -19.94
C ALA A 516 -14.35 45.28 -20.75
N ILE A 517 -13.87 44.43 -21.66
CA ILE A 517 -14.72 43.52 -22.43
C ILE A 517 -15.04 42.20 -21.68
N GLY A 518 -14.76 42.14 -20.38
CA GLY A 518 -15.04 40.95 -19.58
C GLY A 518 -13.96 39.86 -19.70
N GLY A 519 -12.73 40.19 -20.11
CA GLY A 519 -11.65 39.25 -20.37
C GLY A 519 -11.37 38.27 -19.24
N LYS A 520 -11.50 38.71 -17.97
CA LYS A 520 -11.33 37.78 -16.81
C LYS A 520 -12.35 36.66 -16.77
N GLN A 521 -13.60 36.94 -17.12
CA GLN A 521 -14.69 35.94 -17.09
C GLN A 521 -14.50 34.89 -18.19
N HIS A 522 -13.95 35.31 -19.34
CA HIS A 522 -13.78 34.50 -20.52
C HIS A 522 -12.39 33.85 -20.66
N LEU A 523 -11.51 34.02 -19.67
CA LEU A 523 -10.19 33.37 -19.67
C LEU A 523 -10.21 31.84 -19.93
N PRO A 524 -11.18 31.05 -19.44
CA PRO A 524 -11.29 29.64 -19.80
C PRO A 524 -11.53 29.41 -21.30
N VAL A 525 -12.34 30.27 -21.95
CA VAL A 525 -12.64 30.19 -23.39
C VAL A 525 -11.40 30.57 -24.21
N VAL A 526 -10.70 31.63 -23.83
CA VAL A 526 -9.42 32.02 -24.47
C VAL A 526 -8.39 30.91 -24.34
N ARG A 527 -8.27 30.35 -23.14
CA ARG A 527 -7.35 29.20 -22.91
C ARG A 527 -7.70 28.06 -23.84
N TYR A 528 -8.98 27.68 -23.91
CA TYR A 528 -9.42 26.59 -24.75
C TYR A 528 -9.10 26.85 -26.23
N ALA A 529 -9.33 28.05 -26.70
CA ALA A 529 -9.00 28.46 -28.05
C ALA A 529 -7.49 28.38 -28.36
N LEU A 530 -6.63 28.74 -27.39
CA LEU A 530 -5.18 28.75 -27.55
C LEU A 530 -4.52 27.37 -27.31
N THR A 531 -5.15 26.49 -26.53
CA THR A 531 -4.49 25.25 -26.07
C THR A 531 -5.30 23.97 -26.32
N GLY A 532 -6.60 24.10 -26.63
CA GLY A 532 -7.54 22.98 -26.67
C GLY A 532 -7.95 22.44 -25.29
N THR A 533 -7.61 23.15 -24.20
CA THR A 533 -7.95 22.74 -22.82
C THR A 533 -8.55 23.92 -22.04
N THR A 534 -9.58 23.65 -21.21
CA THR A 534 -10.21 24.67 -20.35
C THR A 534 -9.45 24.92 -19.05
N THR A 535 -8.60 23.96 -18.66
CA THR A 535 -7.80 24.00 -17.42
C THR A 535 -6.30 24.03 -17.74
N GLY A 536 -5.49 24.52 -16.83
CA GLY A 536 -4.04 24.57 -17.01
C GLY A 536 -3.42 25.82 -16.37
N PRO A 537 -2.15 26.12 -16.72
CA PRO A 537 -1.43 27.29 -16.19
C PRO A 537 -2.11 28.60 -16.54
N PRO A 538 -1.89 29.70 -15.81
CA PRO A 538 -2.32 31.04 -16.22
C PRO A 538 -1.87 31.37 -17.65
N ILE A 539 -2.68 32.16 -18.39
CA ILE A 539 -2.34 32.48 -19.80
C ILE A 539 -1.01 33.25 -19.89
N SER A 540 -0.74 34.17 -18.94
CA SER A 540 0.55 34.84 -18.85
C SER A 540 1.72 33.86 -18.77
N THR A 541 1.56 32.83 -17.98
CA THR A 541 2.54 31.74 -17.86
C THR A 541 2.72 30.96 -19.16
N LEU A 542 1.62 30.69 -19.87
CA LEU A 542 1.68 30.01 -21.16
C LEU A 542 2.45 30.86 -22.19
N ILE A 543 2.22 32.19 -22.19
CA ILE A 543 2.97 33.11 -23.05
C ILE A 543 4.46 33.07 -22.76
N ASP A 544 4.86 33.07 -21.48
CA ASP A 544 6.25 32.95 -21.08
C ASP A 544 6.85 31.60 -21.52
N LEU A 545 6.12 30.52 -21.31
CA LEU A 545 6.52 29.17 -21.73
C LEU A 545 6.68 29.08 -23.25
N TRP A 546 5.77 29.63 -24.02
CA TRP A 546 5.82 29.63 -25.48
C TRP A 546 6.94 30.52 -26.02
N SER A 547 7.24 31.65 -25.35
CA SER A 547 8.42 32.46 -25.70
C SER A 547 9.71 31.65 -25.56
N MET A 548 9.86 30.97 -24.43
CA MET A 548 11.04 30.12 -24.17
C MET A 548 11.16 28.93 -25.15
N ALA A 549 10.02 28.28 -25.46
CA ALA A 549 10.00 27.17 -26.42
C ALA A 549 10.37 27.63 -27.84
N ALA A 550 9.92 28.84 -28.23
CA ALA A 550 10.29 29.44 -29.52
C ALA A 550 11.79 29.80 -29.59
N GLU A 551 12.33 30.42 -28.52
CA GLU A 551 13.76 30.75 -28.43
C GLU A 551 14.66 29.50 -28.51
N LYS A 552 14.18 28.38 -27.94
CA LYS A 552 14.90 27.09 -27.99
C LYS A 552 14.65 26.28 -29.27
N MET A 553 13.82 26.78 -30.17
CA MET A 553 13.43 26.09 -31.42
C MET A 553 12.96 24.67 -31.19
N LEU A 554 12.09 24.46 -30.16
CA LEU A 554 11.61 23.16 -29.76
C LEU A 554 10.93 22.44 -30.95
N PRO A 555 11.39 21.24 -31.38
CA PRO A 555 10.79 20.52 -32.49
C PRO A 555 9.32 20.18 -32.21
N GLY A 556 8.43 20.43 -33.15
CA GLY A 556 7.00 20.17 -33.01
C GLY A 556 6.24 21.16 -32.14
N PHE A 557 6.91 22.18 -31.59
CA PHE A 557 6.24 23.25 -30.86
C PHE A 557 5.37 24.11 -31.80
N VAL A 558 4.13 24.39 -31.35
CA VAL A 558 3.23 25.29 -32.08
C VAL A 558 3.31 26.69 -31.45
N SER A 559 3.89 27.64 -32.17
CA SER A 559 4.12 29.00 -31.70
C SER A 559 2.81 29.76 -31.44
N LEU A 560 2.87 30.83 -30.64
CA LEU A 560 1.71 31.69 -30.39
C LEU A 560 1.12 32.25 -31.69
N ARG A 561 1.97 32.68 -32.63
CA ARG A 561 1.57 33.13 -33.96
C ARG A 561 0.74 32.06 -34.69
N GLU A 562 1.22 30.85 -34.72
CA GLU A 562 0.55 29.73 -35.40
C GLU A 562 -0.76 29.35 -34.72
N ARG A 563 -0.82 29.39 -33.39
CA ARG A 563 -2.07 29.18 -32.62
C ARG A 563 -3.11 30.21 -32.97
N ILE A 564 -2.73 31.52 -33.05
CA ILE A 564 -3.64 32.60 -33.43
C ILE A 564 -4.11 32.42 -34.90
N VAL A 565 -3.23 32.03 -35.81
CA VAL A 565 -3.62 31.75 -37.19
C VAL A 565 -4.65 30.62 -37.26
N ARG A 566 -4.42 29.54 -36.54
CA ARG A 566 -5.33 28.38 -36.47
C ARG A 566 -6.68 28.72 -35.82
N MET A 567 -6.72 29.68 -34.86
CA MET A 567 -7.98 30.13 -34.28
C MET A 567 -8.88 30.81 -35.30
N ARG A 568 -8.31 31.52 -36.29
CA ARG A 568 -9.10 32.18 -37.37
C ARG A 568 -9.94 31.17 -38.15
N ASP A 569 -9.41 29.96 -38.32
CA ASP A 569 -10.04 28.90 -39.14
C ASP A 569 -11.11 28.12 -38.33
N ILE A 570 -11.34 28.48 -37.05
CA ILE A 570 -12.37 27.85 -36.23
C ILE A 570 -13.73 28.41 -36.65
N ASP A 571 -14.56 27.57 -37.25
CA ASP A 571 -15.92 27.90 -37.56
C ASP A 571 -16.80 27.87 -36.30
N LEU A 572 -17.04 29.02 -35.71
CA LEU A 572 -17.89 29.16 -34.53
C LEU A 572 -19.38 29.00 -34.80
N ARG A 573 -19.78 28.90 -36.08
CA ARG A 573 -21.19 28.85 -36.54
C ARG A 573 -21.62 27.47 -37.05
N SER A 574 -20.69 26.57 -37.30
CA SER A 574 -20.98 25.25 -37.85
C SER A 574 -21.19 24.21 -36.75
N PRO A 575 -22.29 23.47 -36.77
CA PRO A 575 -22.48 22.38 -35.81
C PRO A 575 -21.63 21.14 -36.08
N ASP A 576 -20.85 21.09 -37.15
CA ASP A 576 -19.88 19.99 -37.45
C ASP A 576 -19.01 20.33 -38.68
N PRO A 577 -17.71 20.20 -38.68
CA PRO A 577 -17.06 19.11 -39.39
C PRO A 577 -15.72 18.60 -38.78
N LEU A 578 -15.21 19.14 -37.71
CA LEU A 578 -13.92 18.70 -37.16
C LEU A 578 -14.03 17.42 -36.30
N SER A 579 -15.19 17.06 -35.85
CA SER A 579 -15.41 15.83 -35.09
C SER A 579 -15.11 14.56 -35.91
N LYS A 580 -15.35 14.58 -37.21
CA LYS A 580 -15.06 13.44 -38.08
C LYS A 580 -13.57 13.23 -38.38
N MET A 581 -12.79 14.29 -38.45
CA MET A 581 -11.37 14.21 -38.78
C MET A 581 -10.49 13.80 -37.58
N LEU A 582 -10.93 14.09 -36.36
CA LEU A 582 -10.14 13.83 -35.15
C LEU A 582 -10.36 12.42 -34.57
N PHE A 583 -11.48 11.76 -34.90
CA PHE A 583 -11.75 10.39 -34.45
C PHE A 583 -11.01 9.31 -35.27
N GLU A 584 -10.47 9.62 -36.43
CA GLU A 584 -9.71 8.65 -37.27
C GLU A 584 -8.21 8.59 -36.91
N THR A 585 -7.68 9.50 -36.08
CA THR A 585 -6.25 9.54 -35.70
C THR A 585 -5.95 9.39 -34.22
N GLU A 586 -6.95 9.19 -33.36
CA GLU A 586 -6.69 8.85 -31.96
C GLU A 586 -6.29 7.37 -31.84
N PRO A 587 -5.09 7.05 -31.26
CA PRO A 587 -4.87 5.71 -30.76
C PRO A 587 -5.92 5.47 -29.66
N LYS A 588 -6.68 4.41 -29.79
CA LYS A 588 -7.78 4.02 -28.89
C LYS A 588 -7.36 4.10 -27.42
N LEU A 589 -7.61 5.21 -26.77
CA LEU A 589 -7.59 5.39 -25.32
C LEU A 589 -8.84 4.80 -24.64
N SER A 590 -9.62 3.99 -25.39
CA SER A 590 -10.89 3.45 -24.93
C SER A 590 -10.80 2.24 -23.99
N ASN A 591 -9.62 1.92 -23.43
CA ASN A 591 -9.47 0.82 -22.46
C ASN A 591 -8.70 1.22 -21.20
N ILE A 592 -8.77 2.47 -20.77
CA ILE A 592 -8.42 2.84 -19.40
C ILE A 592 -9.72 3.28 -18.72
N GLU A 593 -10.54 2.30 -18.34
CA GLU A 593 -11.57 2.50 -17.33
C GLU A 593 -10.88 2.86 -16.00
N TYR A 594 -11.36 3.95 -15.41
CA TYR A 594 -10.92 4.51 -14.13
C TYR A 594 -11.11 3.55 -12.95
#